data_129a5c8748cc9ce9ece7ff9f1094bfd0
#
_entry.id   129a5c8748cc9ce9ece7ff9f1094bfd0
#
_cell.length_a   1.000
_cell.length_b   1.000
_cell.length_c   1.000
_cell.angle_alpha   90.00
_cell.angle_beta   90.00
_cell.angle_gamma   90.00
#
_symmetry.space_group_name_H-M   'P 1'
#
loop_
_entity.id
_entity.type
_entity.pdbx_description
1 polymer ?
#
loop_
_entity_poly.entity_id
_entity_poly.type
_entity_poly.pdbx_seq_one_letter_code
_entity_poly.pdbx_strand_id
1 'polypeptide(L)'
;MTSLLDIPELRELDSRKSLVRIPHEEDVPLTPRVRMLIDTAEFRRLARISQLGLVSLVYPAANHTRFEHSLGVYRMALLFLRQLAGDPRFEAAITREDAECFIVAALLHDLGHWPFCHPIEDIRLPGVPSHELFANSFLLEGEIADTLRDEWNLQPREVTALLSEKPRDNRQRILRSMLSGPVDADKLDYLHRDSLHCGVPYGRHFDQQRLIGSLCLNGPGDGLAIRDKGRTAAEMLVFARYVMFSEVYWHHAVRSATAMLQRAFFLLHGQLDLDQLFRQPEHAFITSLTQAAG
;
A
#
# COMPACT_ATOMS: atom_id res chain seq x y z
N MET A 1 -23.47 -21.12 2.03
CA MET A 1 -22.49 -20.09 1.60
C MET A 1 -21.16 -20.44 2.24
N THR A 2 -20.08 -20.50 1.50
CA THR A 2 -18.72 -20.69 2.03
C THR A 2 -18.34 -19.42 2.82
N SER A 3 -17.86 -19.57 4.05
CA SER A 3 -17.44 -18.44 4.88
C SER A 3 -16.27 -17.69 4.25
N LEU A 4 -16.18 -16.37 4.44
CA LEU A 4 -15.00 -15.60 4.04
C LEU A 4 -13.71 -16.13 4.68
N LEU A 5 -13.82 -16.70 5.90
CA LEU A 5 -12.70 -17.32 6.61
C LEU A 5 -12.16 -18.58 5.90
N ASP A 6 -12.87 -19.09 4.88
CA ASP A 6 -12.41 -20.21 4.05
C ASP A 6 -11.45 -19.79 2.93
N ILE A 7 -11.19 -18.48 2.75
CA ILE A 7 -10.18 -17.97 1.84
C ILE A 7 -8.80 -18.47 2.30
N PRO A 8 -7.98 -19.07 1.40
CA PRO A 8 -6.70 -19.66 1.78
C PRO A 8 -5.78 -18.72 2.56
N GLU A 9 -5.68 -17.47 2.15
CA GLU A 9 -4.84 -16.44 2.76
C GLU A 9 -5.28 -16.15 4.21
N LEU A 10 -6.58 -16.16 4.50
CA LEU A 10 -7.11 -15.97 5.86
C LEU A 10 -6.85 -17.17 6.75
N ARG A 11 -6.93 -18.40 6.21
CA ARG A 11 -6.59 -19.62 6.94
C ARG A 11 -5.11 -19.68 7.30
N GLU A 12 -4.24 -19.22 6.40
CA GLU A 12 -2.80 -19.25 6.61
C GLU A 12 -2.29 -18.18 7.60
N LEU A 13 -3.13 -17.21 8.03
CA LEU A 13 -2.76 -16.23 9.06
C LEU A 13 -2.30 -16.88 10.39
N ASP A 14 -2.85 -18.03 10.73
CA ASP A 14 -2.51 -18.75 11.95
C ASP A 14 -1.59 -19.96 11.66
N SER A 15 -1.17 -20.14 10.39
CA SER A 15 -0.25 -21.19 9.97
C SER A 15 1.18 -20.83 10.35
N ARG A 16 2.01 -21.87 10.54
CA ARG A 16 3.47 -21.71 10.67
C ARG A 16 4.23 -22.14 9.43
N LYS A 17 3.52 -22.33 8.31
CA LYS A 17 4.10 -22.80 7.04
C LYS A 17 4.00 -21.71 5.99
N SER A 18 4.95 -21.70 5.06
CA SER A 18 4.94 -20.76 3.92
C SER A 18 4.77 -19.30 4.33
N LEU A 19 5.63 -18.84 5.24
CA LEU A 19 5.62 -17.49 5.77
C LEU A 19 6.85 -16.73 5.32
N VAL A 20 6.70 -15.43 5.12
CA VAL A 20 7.81 -14.47 5.08
C VAL A 20 7.72 -13.61 6.32
N ARG A 21 8.83 -13.50 7.04
CA ARG A 21 8.93 -12.59 8.17
C ARG A 21 9.42 -11.23 7.70
N ILE A 22 8.67 -10.20 8.02
CA ILE A 22 9.04 -8.81 7.81
C ILE A 22 9.27 -8.14 9.16
N PRO A 23 10.00 -7.00 9.22
CA PRO A 23 10.27 -6.28 10.45
C PRO A 23 9.01 -6.02 11.27
N HIS A 24 9.23 -5.96 12.57
CA HIS A 24 8.32 -5.96 13.69
C HIS A 24 7.68 -7.32 13.97
N GLU A 25 8.47 -8.40 13.69
CA GLU A 25 8.10 -9.79 14.03
C GLU A 25 6.79 -10.26 13.38
N GLU A 26 6.45 -9.67 12.23
CA GLU A 26 5.24 -10.02 11.49
C GLU A 26 5.48 -11.20 10.54
N ASP A 27 4.68 -12.23 10.70
CA ASP A 27 4.62 -13.34 9.77
C ASP A 27 3.53 -13.05 8.73
N VAL A 28 3.95 -13.00 7.46
CA VAL A 28 3.09 -12.76 6.30
C VAL A 28 2.83 -14.08 5.60
N PRO A 29 1.58 -14.56 5.50
CA PRO A 29 1.28 -15.81 4.82
C PRO A 29 1.49 -15.69 3.31
N LEU A 30 2.19 -16.66 2.72
CA LEU A 30 2.42 -16.75 1.29
C LEU A 30 1.80 -18.03 0.73
N THR A 31 0.55 -17.94 0.30
CA THR A 31 -0.07 -18.99 -0.50
C THR A 31 0.60 -19.10 -1.87
N PRO A 32 0.47 -20.25 -2.60
CA PRO A 32 1.05 -20.37 -3.93
C PRO A 32 0.65 -19.23 -4.88
N ARG A 33 -0.62 -18.84 -4.89
CA ARG A 33 -1.13 -17.76 -5.77
C ARG A 33 -0.63 -16.36 -5.38
N VAL A 34 -0.42 -16.09 -4.08
CA VAL A 34 0.25 -14.86 -3.62
C VAL A 34 1.70 -14.86 -4.07
N ARG A 35 2.39 -15.99 -3.94
CA ARG A 35 3.78 -16.14 -4.38
C ARG A 35 3.94 -15.85 -5.87
N MET A 36 3.03 -16.33 -6.71
CA MET A 36 3.06 -16.06 -8.15
C MET A 36 2.99 -14.55 -8.42
N LEU A 37 2.15 -13.78 -7.73
CA LEU A 37 2.09 -12.33 -7.88
C LEU A 37 3.38 -11.63 -7.41
N ILE A 38 3.91 -11.99 -6.25
CA ILE A 38 5.10 -11.32 -5.70
C ILE A 38 6.40 -11.69 -6.41
N ASP A 39 6.44 -12.80 -7.17
CA ASP A 39 7.61 -13.24 -7.93
C ASP A 39 7.65 -12.63 -9.33
N THR A 40 6.58 -11.95 -9.81
CA THR A 40 6.60 -11.21 -11.08
C THR A 40 7.67 -10.12 -11.08
N ALA A 41 8.22 -9.83 -12.26
CA ALA A 41 9.26 -8.80 -12.41
C ALA A 41 8.77 -7.42 -11.94
N GLU A 42 7.51 -7.10 -12.24
CA GLU A 42 6.86 -5.83 -11.91
C GLU A 42 6.74 -5.65 -10.38
N PHE A 43 6.32 -6.70 -9.67
CA PHE A 43 6.24 -6.63 -8.22
C PHE A 43 7.63 -6.64 -7.57
N ARG A 44 8.55 -7.47 -8.07
CA ARG A 44 9.96 -7.51 -7.61
C ARG A 44 10.68 -6.19 -7.78
N ARG A 45 10.28 -5.34 -8.73
CA ARG A 45 10.77 -3.98 -8.90
C ARG A 45 10.61 -3.16 -7.62
N LEU A 46 9.51 -3.34 -6.87
CA LEU A 46 9.25 -2.62 -5.61
C LEU A 46 10.32 -2.88 -4.54
N ALA A 47 11.02 -4.00 -4.58
CA ALA A 47 12.15 -4.29 -3.69
C ALA A 47 13.40 -3.42 -3.96
N ARG A 48 13.37 -2.62 -5.02
CA ARG A 48 14.45 -1.71 -5.43
C ARG A 48 13.98 -0.25 -5.48
N ILE A 49 12.86 0.05 -4.84
CA ILE A 49 12.31 1.40 -4.67
C ILE A 49 12.14 1.63 -3.17
N SER A 50 12.82 2.64 -2.64
CA SER A 50 12.70 3.01 -1.24
C SER A 50 11.29 3.55 -0.94
N GLN A 51 10.76 3.19 0.24
CA GLN A 51 9.45 3.69 0.70
C GLN A 51 9.49 5.20 0.94
N LEU A 52 10.54 5.68 1.59
CA LEU A 52 10.64 7.06 2.05
C LEU A 52 11.62 7.94 1.25
N GLY A 53 12.30 7.38 0.26
CA GLY A 53 13.21 8.12 -0.62
C GLY A 53 14.23 8.96 0.14
N LEU A 54 14.17 10.28 -0.01
CA LEU A 54 15.14 11.24 0.55
C LEU A 54 15.11 11.35 2.08
N VAL A 55 14.15 10.74 2.76
CA VAL A 55 14.13 10.67 4.24
C VAL A 55 15.37 9.97 4.79
N SER A 56 15.94 9.02 4.04
CA SER A 56 17.17 8.31 4.41
C SER A 56 18.39 9.23 4.57
N LEU A 57 18.37 10.43 4.00
CA LEU A 57 19.43 11.44 4.19
C LEU A 57 19.48 11.97 5.64
N VAL A 58 18.36 11.91 6.36
CA VAL A 58 18.25 12.32 7.77
C VAL A 58 18.17 11.12 8.70
N TYR A 59 17.45 10.09 8.28
CA TYR A 59 17.25 8.83 9.02
C TYR A 59 17.92 7.67 8.26
N PRO A 60 19.22 7.40 8.48
CA PRO A 60 20.00 6.49 7.62
C PRO A 60 19.48 5.05 7.57
N ALA A 61 18.72 4.61 8.57
CA ALA A 61 18.10 3.28 8.59
C ALA A 61 16.75 3.21 7.83
N ALA A 62 16.21 4.34 7.36
CA ALA A 62 14.97 4.41 6.60
C ALA A 62 15.16 3.96 5.14
N ASN A 63 15.66 2.73 4.96
CA ASN A 63 15.97 2.11 3.66
C ASN A 63 15.03 0.95 3.30
N HIS A 64 13.94 0.77 4.04
CA HIS A 64 12.93 -0.22 3.70
C HIS A 64 12.24 0.11 2.38
N THR A 65 11.72 -0.91 1.74
CA THR A 65 11.26 -0.84 0.36
C THR A 65 9.75 -0.90 0.27
N ARG A 66 9.22 -0.45 -0.87
CA ARG A 66 7.78 -0.61 -1.19
C ARG A 66 7.35 -2.08 -1.23
N PHE A 67 8.26 -3.00 -1.55
CA PHE A 67 7.99 -4.44 -1.47
C PHE A 67 7.65 -4.88 -0.04
N GLU A 68 8.44 -4.46 0.94
CA GLU A 68 8.20 -4.78 2.35
C GLU A 68 6.87 -4.18 2.83
N HIS A 69 6.61 -2.91 2.49
CA HIS A 69 5.37 -2.23 2.79
C HIS A 69 4.15 -2.92 2.17
N SER A 70 4.21 -3.27 0.88
CA SER A 70 3.12 -3.98 0.20
C SER A 70 2.76 -5.31 0.87
N LEU A 71 3.76 -6.07 1.36
CA LEU A 71 3.53 -7.28 2.14
C LEU A 71 2.86 -6.97 3.49
N GLY A 72 3.24 -5.88 4.13
CA GLY A 72 2.61 -5.42 5.37
C GLY A 72 1.15 -5.00 5.17
N VAL A 73 0.86 -4.22 4.13
CA VAL A 73 -0.51 -3.81 3.78
C VAL A 73 -1.39 -5.01 3.43
N TYR A 74 -0.86 -5.98 2.67
CA TYR A 74 -1.53 -7.25 2.42
C TYR A 74 -1.89 -7.96 3.74
N ARG A 75 -0.95 -8.06 4.68
CA ARG A 75 -1.22 -8.66 5.99
C ARG A 75 -2.29 -7.89 6.77
N MET A 76 -2.23 -6.55 6.78
CA MET A 76 -3.27 -5.71 7.42
C MET A 76 -4.65 -5.95 6.79
N ALA A 77 -4.71 -6.07 5.47
CA ALA A 77 -5.95 -6.39 4.76
C ALA A 77 -6.56 -7.72 5.20
N LEU A 78 -5.73 -8.76 5.39
CA LEU A 78 -6.19 -10.05 5.93
C LEU A 78 -6.73 -9.91 7.36
N LEU A 79 -6.07 -9.14 8.22
CA LEU A 79 -6.52 -8.89 9.59
C LEU A 79 -7.85 -8.12 9.61
N PHE A 80 -8.05 -7.16 8.72
CA PHE A 80 -9.32 -6.45 8.57
C PHE A 80 -10.45 -7.38 8.13
N LEU A 81 -10.23 -8.19 7.11
CA LEU A 81 -11.21 -9.18 6.66
C LEU A 81 -11.57 -10.17 7.76
N ARG A 82 -10.58 -10.70 8.48
CA ARG A 82 -10.80 -11.63 9.60
C ARG A 82 -11.66 -10.99 10.69
N GLN A 83 -11.41 -9.72 11.02
CA GLN A 83 -12.19 -9.00 12.03
C GLN A 83 -13.62 -8.75 11.57
N LEU A 84 -13.80 -8.36 10.31
CA LEU A 84 -15.10 -7.98 9.75
C LEU A 84 -15.95 -9.19 9.36
N ALA A 85 -15.36 -10.35 9.08
CA ALA A 85 -16.08 -11.60 8.80
C ALA A 85 -16.98 -12.05 9.95
N GLY A 86 -16.82 -11.51 11.16
CA GLY A 86 -17.75 -11.72 12.29
C GLY A 86 -18.94 -10.75 12.33
N ASP A 87 -19.05 -9.79 11.40
CA ASP A 87 -20.22 -8.90 11.28
C ASP A 87 -21.18 -9.43 10.20
N PRO A 88 -22.40 -9.88 10.55
CA PRO A 88 -23.35 -10.43 9.57
C PRO A 88 -23.70 -9.44 8.44
N ARG A 89 -23.62 -8.13 8.68
CA ARG A 89 -23.87 -7.11 7.65
C ARG A 89 -22.73 -7.06 6.65
N PHE A 90 -21.49 -7.29 7.09
CA PHE A 90 -20.34 -7.39 6.21
C PHE A 90 -20.41 -8.65 5.35
N GLU A 91 -20.71 -9.81 5.96
CA GLU A 91 -20.89 -11.07 5.22
C GLU A 91 -22.05 -11.02 4.21
N ALA A 92 -23.10 -10.25 4.51
CA ALA A 92 -24.22 -10.04 3.56
C ALA A 92 -23.86 -9.10 2.41
N ALA A 93 -22.92 -8.17 2.63
CA ALA A 93 -22.56 -7.14 1.64
C ALA A 93 -21.37 -7.55 0.75
N ILE A 94 -20.43 -8.33 1.28
CA ILE A 94 -19.13 -8.67 0.64
C ILE A 94 -19.10 -10.15 0.31
N THR A 95 -18.98 -10.45 -0.98
CA THR A 95 -18.80 -11.83 -1.46
C THR A 95 -17.36 -12.29 -1.25
N ARG A 96 -17.11 -13.59 -1.43
CA ARG A 96 -15.76 -14.14 -1.43
C ARG A 96 -14.88 -13.50 -2.51
N GLU A 97 -15.41 -13.31 -3.70
CA GLU A 97 -14.71 -12.69 -4.83
C GLU A 97 -14.35 -11.24 -4.54
N ASP A 98 -15.27 -10.46 -3.93
CA ASP A 98 -14.99 -9.10 -3.45
C ASP A 98 -13.84 -9.08 -2.43
N ALA A 99 -13.82 -10.02 -1.50
CA ALA A 99 -12.76 -10.13 -0.48
C ALA A 99 -11.41 -10.53 -1.10
N GLU A 100 -11.41 -11.47 -2.06
CA GLU A 100 -10.21 -11.85 -2.80
C GLU A 100 -9.68 -10.68 -3.66
N CYS A 101 -10.57 -9.92 -4.31
CA CYS A 101 -10.21 -8.70 -5.03
C CYS A 101 -9.56 -7.66 -4.08
N PHE A 102 -10.10 -7.47 -2.89
CA PHE A 102 -9.53 -6.56 -1.89
C PHE A 102 -8.15 -7.04 -1.40
N ILE A 103 -7.95 -8.33 -1.17
CA ILE A 103 -6.65 -8.92 -0.79
C ILE A 103 -5.59 -8.59 -1.84
N VAL A 104 -5.93 -8.82 -3.11
CA VAL A 104 -5.05 -8.55 -4.24
C VAL A 104 -4.80 -7.05 -4.41
N ALA A 105 -5.84 -6.22 -4.31
CA ALA A 105 -5.70 -4.78 -4.39
C ALA A 105 -4.79 -4.23 -3.29
N ALA A 106 -4.89 -4.74 -2.06
CA ALA A 106 -4.02 -4.38 -0.96
C ALA A 106 -2.55 -4.79 -1.20
N LEU A 107 -2.31 -5.96 -1.79
CA LEU A 107 -0.97 -6.40 -2.16
C LEU A 107 -0.37 -5.53 -3.27
N LEU A 108 -1.16 -5.15 -4.27
CA LEU A 108 -0.70 -4.50 -5.49
C LEU A 108 -0.88 -2.97 -5.49
N HIS A 109 -1.34 -2.36 -4.37
CA HIS A 109 -1.70 -0.94 -4.33
C HIS A 109 -0.56 0.00 -4.72
N ASP A 110 0.69 -0.35 -4.37
CA ASP A 110 1.89 0.44 -4.63
C ASP A 110 2.58 0.11 -5.98
N LEU A 111 2.01 -0.81 -6.77
CA LEU A 111 2.65 -1.33 -7.99
C LEU A 111 3.01 -0.23 -9.00
N GLY A 112 2.20 0.81 -9.08
CA GLY A 112 2.40 1.94 -9.99
C GLY A 112 3.44 2.96 -9.51
N HIS A 113 3.96 2.85 -8.30
CA HIS A 113 4.96 3.80 -7.82
C HIS A 113 6.30 3.64 -8.54
N TRP A 114 6.92 4.77 -8.86
CA TRP A 114 8.30 4.89 -9.32
C TRP A 114 9.16 5.55 -8.24
N PRO A 115 10.49 5.57 -8.38
CA PRO A 115 11.37 6.24 -7.41
C PRO A 115 11.01 7.72 -7.23
N PHE A 116 10.92 8.16 -5.98
CA PHE A 116 10.54 9.55 -5.63
C PHE A 116 9.18 9.98 -6.20
N CYS A 117 8.23 9.07 -6.29
CA CYS A 117 6.96 9.25 -6.96
C CYS A 117 6.20 10.49 -6.47
N HIS A 118 5.85 10.56 -5.19
CA HIS A 118 5.07 11.67 -4.64
C HIS A 118 5.71 13.05 -4.84
N PRO A 119 7.03 13.25 -4.57
CA PRO A 119 7.70 14.49 -4.93
C PRO A 119 7.53 14.91 -6.40
N ILE A 120 7.57 13.94 -7.32
CA ILE A 120 7.45 14.23 -8.76
C ILE A 120 6.00 14.52 -9.14
N GLU A 121 5.04 13.80 -8.63
CA GLU A 121 3.60 14.06 -8.83
C GLU A 121 3.19 15.45 -8.33
N ASP A 122 3.73 15.87 -7.18
CA ASP A 122 3.44 17.17 -6.57
C ASP A 122 3.80 18.36 -7.49
N ILE A 123 4.72 18.17 -8.44
CA ILE A 123 5.07 19.20 -9.44
C ILE A 123 3.93 19.44 -10.44
N ARG A 124 3.07 18.43 -10.67
CA ARG A 124 1.92 18.45 -11.58
C ARG A 124 2.29 18.79 -13.02
N LEU A 125 3.35 18.18 -13.53
CA LEU A 125 3.81 18.39 -14.90
C LEU A 125 2.90 17.69 -15.91
N PRO A 126 2.66 18.31 -17.09
CA PRO A 126 1.99 17.63 -18.18
C PRO A 126 2.74 16.35 -18.60
N GLY A 127 2.00 15.27 -18.82
CA GLY A 127 2.58 13.97 -19.21
C GLY A 127 3.05 13.10 -18.05
N VAL A 128 3.08 13.60 -16.81
CA VAL A 128 3.30 12.79 -15.61
C VAL A 128 1.95 12.25 -15.14
N PRO A 129 1.69 10.93 -15.23
CA PRO A 129 0.45 10.33 -14.73
C PRO A 129 0.42 10.32 -13.20
N SER A 130 -0.72 10.06 -12.58
CA SER A 130 -0.72 9.61 -11.19
C SER A 130 -0.25 8.16 -11.10
N HIS A 131 0.34 7.79 -9.96
CA HIS A 131 0.82 6.40 -9.77
C HIS A 131 -0.33 5.38 -9.84
N GLU A 132 -1.53 5.74 -9.42
CA GLU A 132 -2.71 4.86 -9.56
C GLU A 132 -3.06 4.61 -11.04
N LEU A 133 -2.92 5.63 -11.90
CA LEU A 133 -3.11 5.45 -13.34
C LEU A 133 -1.96 4.67 -13.97
N PHE A 134 -0.73 4.94 -13.53
CA PHE A 134 0.44 4.22 -14.02
C PHE A 134 0.41 2.73 -13.64
N ALA A 135 -0.21 2.37 -12.50
CA ALA A 135 -0.42 0.98 -12.11
C ALA A 135 -1.18 0.16 -13.18
N ASN A 136 -2.06 0.79 -13.97
CA ASN A 136 -2.78 0.12 -15.04
C ASN A 136 -1.84 -0.49 -16.10
N SER A 137 -0.67 0.11 -16.32
CA SER A 137 0.33 -0.40 -17.26
C SER A 137 1.00 -1.71 -16.82
N PHE A 138 0.80 -2.11 -15.57
CA PHE A 138 1.27 -3.37 -15.00
C PHE A 138 0.12 -4.34 -14.71
N LEU A 139 -1.06 -3.82 -14.39
CA LEU A 139 -2.19 -4.61 -13.92
C LEU A 139 -3.08 -5.15 -15.05
N LEU A 140 -3.19 -4.42 -16.17
CA LEU A 140 -4.16 -4.79 -17.21
C LEU A 140 -3.63 -5.82 -18.20
N GLU A 141 -2.33 -5.92 -18.36
CA GLU A 141 -1.65 -6.81 -19.30
C GLU A 141 -0.43 -7.46 -18.65
N GLY A 142 0.08 -8.56 -19.23
CA GLY A 142 1.28 -9.26 -18.79
C GLY A 142 1.03 -10.26 -17.66
N GLU A 143 2.12 -10.69 -17.02
CA GLU A 143 2.14 -11.83 -16.10
C GLU A 143 1.21 -11.63 -14.88
N ILE A 144 1.12 -10.42 -14.34
CA ILE A 144 0.19 -10.11 -13.24
C ILE A 144 -1.25 -10.29 -13.70
N ALA A 145 -1.61 -9.75 -14.87
CA ALA A 145 -2.97 -9.86 -15.40
C ALA A 145 -3.37 -11.33 -15.64
N ASP A 146 -2.45 -12.13 -16.15
CA ASP A 146 -2.67 -13.56 -16.38
C ASP A 146 -2.82 -14.31 -15.04
N THR A 147 -1.95 -14.05 -14.07
CA THR A 147 -2.06 -14.62 -12.72
C THR A 147 -3.39 -14.25 -12.04
N LEU A 148 -3.87 -13.01 -12.23
CA LEU A 148 -5.18 -12.60 -11.69
C LEU A 148 -6.33 -13.42 -12.29
N ARG A 149 -6.30 -13.68 -13.60
CA ARG A 149 -7.33 -14.47 -14.28
C ARG A 149 -7.27 -15.94 -13.92
N ASP A 150 -6.06 -16.52 -13.97
CA ASP A 150 -5.86 -17.97 -13.91
C ASP A 150 -5.89 -18.52 -12.48
N GLU A 151 -5.29 -17.80 -11.54
CA GLU A 151 -5.10 -18.27 -10.15
C GLU A 151 -6.10 -17.65 -9.16
N TRP A 152 -6.57 -16.42 -9.44
CA TRP A 152 -7.50 -15.73 -8.57
C TRP A 152 -8.93 -15.67 -9.11
N ASN A 153 -9.14 -16.03 -10.38
CA ASN A 153 -10.41 -15.90 -11.10
C ASN A 153 -10.98 -14.47 -11.01
N LEU A 154 -10.08 -13.47 -11.04
CA LEU A 154 -10.41 -12.05 -10.99
C LEU A 154 -10.11 -11.38 -12.32
N GLN A 155 -10.96 -10.43 -12.70
CA GLN A 155 -10.63 -9.58 -13.83
C GLN A 155 -9.69 -8.44 -13.39
N PRO A 156 -8.57 -8.20 -14.09
CA PRO A 156 -7.64 -7.11 -13.75
C PRO A 156 -8.31 -5.75 -13.57
N ARG A 157 -9.38 -5.48 -14.33
CA ARG A 157 -10.17 -4.24 -14.24
C ARG A 157 -10.91 -4.09 -12.91
N GLU A 158 -11.25 -5.16 -12.21
CA GLU A 158 -11.88 -5.09 -10.89
C GLU A 158 -10.89 -4.58 -9.85
N VAL A 159 -9.64 -5.08 -9.94
CA VAL A 159 -8.55 -4.63 -9.07
C VAL A 159 -8.21 -3.15 -9.35
N THR A 160 -8.05 -2.75 -10.62
CA THR A 160 -7.79 -1.34 -10.96
C THR A 160 -8.93 -0.42 -10.56
N ALA A 161 -10.19 -0.86 -10.69
CA ALA A 161 -11.35 -0.08 -10.27
C ALA A 161 -11.32 0.18 -8.76
N LEU A 162 -10.96 -0.82 -7.96
CA LEU A 162 -10.84 -0.67 -6.50
C LEU A 162 -9.71 0.29 -6.11
N LEU A 163 -8.60 0.30 -6.85
CA LEU A 163 -7.45 1.18 -6.59
C LEU A 163 -7.68 2.63 -7.02
N SER A 164 -8.19 2.87 -8.23
CA SER A 164 -8.14 4.18 -8.87
C SER A 164 -9.50 4.82 -9.17
N GLU A 165 -10.60 4.05 -9.24
CA GLU A 165 -11.90 4.58 -9.64
C GLU A 165 -12.73 5.03 -8.44
N LYS A 166 -13.73 5.90 -8.70
CA LYS A 166 -14.73 6.23 -7.69
C LYS A 166 -15.64 5.01 -7.44
N PRO A 167 -15.97 4.71 -6.16
CA PRO A 167 -16.86 3.59 -5.84
C PRO A 167 -18.21 3.73 -6.54
N ARG A 168 -18.67 2.65 -7.19
CA ARG A 168 -19.93 2.60 -7.94
C ARG A 168 -21.11 2.11 -7.08
N ASP A 169 -20.82 1.33 -6.05
CA ASP A 169 -21.81 0.71 -5.17
C ASP A 169 -21.31 0.64 -3.71
N ASN A 170 -22.15 0.08 -2.82
CA ASN A 170 -21.83 -0.06 -1.41
C ASN A 170 -20.63 -0.99 -1.16
N ARG A 171 -20.49 -2.07 -1.91
CA ARG A 171 -19.40 -3.04 -1.76
C ARG A 171 -18.07 -2.35 -2.00
N GLN A 172 -17.96 -1.65 -3.12
CA GLN A 172 -16.75 -0.90 -3.45
C GLN A 172 -16.48 0.23 -2.44
N ARG A 173 -17.50 0.90 -1.89
CA ARG A 173 -17.32 1.88 -0.81
C ARG A 173 -16.74 1.26 0.46
N ILE A 174 -17.27 0.11 0.88
CA ILE A 174 -16.74 -0.62 2.04
C ILE A 174 -15.28 -0.99 1.81
N LEU A 175 -14.96 -1.70 0.73
CA LEU A 175 -13.61 -2.17 0.43
C LEU A 175 -12.61 -1.01 0.28
N ARG A 176 -13.04 0.06 -0.39
CA ARG A 176 -12.21 1.25 -0.54
C ARG A 176 -11.97 1.96 0.79
N SER A 177 -12.94 1.99 1.71
CA SER A 177 -12.75 2.55 3.05
C SER A 177 -11.74 1.76 3.88
N MET A 178 -11.56 0.45 3.58
CA MET A 178 -10.56 -0.40 4.21
C MET A 178 -9.15 -0.19 3.62
N LEU A 179 -9.05 0.23 2.35
CA LEU A 179 -7.79 0.41 1.63
C LEU A 179 -7.30 1.87 1.64
N SER A 180 -8.22 2.83 1.58
CA SER A 180 -7.91 4.27 1.46
C SER A 180 -8.92 5.12 2.23
N GLY A 181 -9.06 4.85 3.52
CA GLY A 181 -9.95 5.55 4.46
C GLY A 181 -9.19 6.36 5.51
N PRO A 182 -9.88 6.94 6.49
CA PRO A 182 -9.24 7.60 7.64
C PRO A 182 -8.42 6.63 8.51
N VAL A 183 -8.90 5.39 8.64
CA VAL A 183 -8.25 4.26 9.30
C VAL A 183 -8.29 3.11 8.32
N ASP A 184 -7.18 2.83 7.66
CA ASP A 184 -7.06 1.84 6.61
C ASP A 184 -5.82 0.97 6.77
N ALA A 185 -5.75 -0.09 5.96
CA ALA A 185 -4.67 -1.07 6.00
C ALA A 185 -3.30 -0.44 5.68
N ASP A 186 -3.26 0.51 4.74
CA ASP A 186 -2.07 1.23 4.34
C ASP A 186 -1.48 2.06 5.50
N LYS A 187 -2.32 2.89 6.14
CA LYS A 187 -1.89 3.74 7.27
C LYS A 187 -1.43 2.95 8.48
N LEU A 188 -2.09 1.83 8.78
CA LEU A 188 -1.70 0.97 9.89
C LEU A 188 -0.33 0.33 9.66
N ASP A 189 0.01 0.01 8.41
CA ASP A 189 1.33 -0.52 8.10
C ASP A 189 2.38 0.58 8.10
N TYR A 190 2.23 1.62 7.23
CA TYR A 190 3.34 2.55 7.03
C TYR A 190 3.69 3.35 8.28
N LEU A 191 2.73 3.78 9.09
CA LEU A 191 3.06 4.53 10.31
C LEU A 191 3.97 3.73 11.23
N HIS A 192 3.65 2.47 11.40
CA HIS A 192 4.43 1.57 12.24
C HIS A 192 5.80 1.26 11.64
N ARG A 193 5.82 0.89 10.37
CA ARG A 193 7.02 0.49 9.63
C ARG A 193 8.00 1.65 9.47
N ASP A 194 7.53 2.79 9.01
CA ASP A 194 8.36 3.98 8.85
C ASP A 194 8.96 4.43 10.18
N SER A 195 8.15 4.44 11.24
CA SER A 195 8.62 4.76 12.60
C SER A 195 9.72 3.81 13.08
N LEU A 196 9.57 2.51 12.79
CA LEU A 196 10.57 1.50 13.11
C LEU A 196 11.88 1.78 12.37
N HIS A 197 11.81 1.91 11.05
CA HIS A 197 13.00 2.10 10.20
C HIS A 197 13.64 3.48 10.37
N CYS A 198 12.88 4.52 10.69
CA CYS A 198 13.44 5.81 11.08
C CYS A 198 14.08 5.80 12.49
N GLY A 199 13.85 4.76 13.29
CA GLY A 199 14.34 4.68 14.66
C GLY A 199 13.64 5.66 15.61
N VAL A 200 12.40 6.09 15.30
CA VAL A 200 11.60 7.02 16.09
C VAL A 200 10.39 6.33 16.71
N PRO A 201 9.83 6.84 17.82
CA PRO A 201 8.69 6.18 18.47
C PRO A 201 7.32 6.58 17.89
N TYR A 202 7.24 7.64 17.11
CA TYR A 202 6.03 8.43 16.86
C TYR A 202 4.89 7.64 16.19
N GLY A 203 5.19 6.77 15.21
CA GLY A 203 4.20 5.98 14.49
C GLY A 203 3.74 4.71 15.21
N ARG A 204 4.29 4.41 16.41
CA ARG A 204 4.04 3.16 17.14
C ARG A 204 3.28 3.32 18.45
N HIS A 205 2.84 4.53 18.77
CA HIS A 205 2.19 4.84 20.05
C HIS A 205 0.66 4.72 20.02
N PHE A 206 0.14 3.75 19.28
CA PHE A 206 -1.28 3.40 19.34
C PHE A 206 -1.46 1.87 19.43
N ASP A 207 -2.53 1.45 20.09
CA ASP A 207 -2.86 0.03 20.23
C ASP A 207 -3.52 -0.48 18.93
N GLN A 208 -2.68 -0.98 18.02
CA GLN A 208 -3.10 -1.49 16.71
C GLN A 208 -4.05 -2.68 16.83
N GLN A 209 -3.80 -3.61 17.77
CA GLN A 209 -4.66 -4.78 17.96
C GLN A 209 -6.05 -4.37 18.45
N ARG A 210 -6.13 -3.45 19.40
CA ARG A 210 -7.40 -2.89 19.87
C ARG A 210 -8.13 -2.15 18.76
N LEU A 211 -7.41 -1.40 17.93
CA LEU A 211 -7.98 -0.67 16.81
C LEU A 211 -8.60 -1.64 15.80
N ILE A 212 -7.84 -2.63 15.33
CA ILE A 212 -8.34 -3.67 14.42
C ILE A 212 -9.53 -4.42 15.04
N GLY A 213 -9.40 -4.88 16.29
CA GLY A 213 -10.47 -5.59 17.01
C GLY A 213 -11.73 -4.74 17.29
N SER A 214 -11.70 -3.45 16.97
CA SER A 214 -12.82 -2.51 17.11
C SER A 214 -13.45 -2.09 15.79
N LEU A 215 -12.91 -2.56 14.66
CA LEU A 215 -13.48 -2.31 13.34
C LEU A 215 -14.88 -2.93 13.21
N CYS A 216 -15.78 -2.20 12.59
CA CYS A 216 -17.12 -2.63 12.23
C CYS A 216 -17.62 -1.80 11.05
N LEU A 217 -18.77 -2.14 10.49
CA LEU A 217 -19.45 -1.28 9.54
C LEU A 217 -20.10 -0.08 10.27
N ASN A 218 -20.16 1.06 9.58
CA ASN A 218 -20.90 2.23 10.03
C ASN A 218 -22.43 1.96 10.07
N GLY A 219 -23.21 2.90 10.59
CA GLY A 219 -24.67 2.78 10.65
C GLY A 219 -25.34 2.50 9.29
N PRO A 220 -25.03 3.26 8.24
CA PRO A 220 -25.53 3.00 6.89
C PRO A 220 -25.08 1.69 6.25
N GLY A 221 -23.98 1.08 6.72
CA GLY A 221 -23.43 -0.15 6.16
C GLY A 221 -22.67 0.05 4.85
N ASP A 222 -22.09 1.23 4.63
CA ASP A 222 -21.40 1.60 3.41
C ASP A 222 -19.92 1.99 3.59
N GLY A 223 -19.38 1.80 4.79
CA GLY A 223 -17.98 2.07 5.10
C GLY A 223 -17.58 1.59 6.50
N LEU A 224 -16.29 1.74 6.81
CA LEU A 224 -15.75 1.38 8.12
C LEU A 224 -16.17 2.38 9.22
N ALA A 225 -16.30 1.86 10.41
CA ALA A 225 -16.41 2.59 11.67
C ALA A 225 -15.59 1.90 12.76
N ILE A 226 -15.41 2.61 13.86
CA ILE A 226 -14.70 2.13 15.06
C ILE A 226 -15.69 2.10 16.20
N ARG A 227 -15.83 0.96 16.88
CA ARG A 227 -16.61 0.84 18.11
C ARG A 227 -15.96 1.66 19.23
N ASP A 228 -16.75 2.11 20.21
CA ASP A 228 -16.28 2.98 21.30
C ASP A 228 -15.02 2.48 22.02
N LYS A 229 -14.88 1.16 22.19
CA LYS A 229 -13.70 0.56 22.83
C LYS A 229 -12.39 0.82 22.08
N GLY A 230 -12.45 1.14 20.78
CA GLY A 230 -11.30 1.47 19.91
C GLY A 230 -11.05 2.95 19.74
N ARG A 231 -11.91 3.81 20.29
CA ARG A 231 -11.88 5.27 20.06
C ARG A 231 -10.52 5.88 20.39
N THR A 232 -9.99 5.63 21.57
CA THR A 232 -8.68 6.16 21.98
C THR A 232 -7.56 5.67 21.05
N ALA A 233 -7.60 4.41 20.61
CA ALA A 233 -6.60 3.89 19.67
C ALA A 233 -6.68 4.60 18.31
N ALA A 234 -7.89 4.93 17.83
CA ALA A 234 -8.09 5.69 16.61
C ALA A 234 -7.62 7.15 16.74
N GLU A 235 -7.91 7.80 17.86
CA GLU A 235 -7.42 9.15 18.16
C GLU A 235 -5.89 9.20 18.20
N MET A 236 -5.26 8.18 18.83
CA MET A 236 -3.81 8.04 18.88
C MET A 236 -3.18 7.75 17.51
N LEU A 237 -3.84 7.01 16.63
CA LEU A 237 -3.41 6.82 15.24
C LEU A 237 -3.34 8.15 14.49
N VAL A 238 -4.38 8.98 14.61
CA VAL A 238 -4.42 10.31 13.99
C VAL A 238 -3.29 11.19 14.52
N PHE A 239 -3.06 11.16 15.83
CA PHE A 239 -1.98 11.90 16.47
C PHE A 239 -0.59 11.37 16.03
N ALA A 240 -0.39 10.06 15.99
CA ALA A 240 0.83 9.44 15.51
C ALA A 240 1.15 9.88 14.07
N ARG A 241 0.12 9.89 13.20
CA ARG A 241 0.25 10.39 11.82
C ARG A 241 0.68 11.85 11.79
N TYR A 242 0.04 12.70 12.58
CA TYR A 242 0.40 14.12 12.68
C TYR A 242 1.88 14.32 13.05
N VAL A 243 2.36 13.59 14.07
CA VAL A 243 3.75 13.70 14.53
C VAL A 243 4.72 13.16 13.48
N MET A 244 4.42 12.03 12.83
CA MET A 244 5.25 11.48 11.74
C MET A 244 5.36 12.47 10.57
N PHE A 245 4.28 13.17 10.21
CA PHE A 245 4.33 14.21 9.18
C PHE A 245 5.21 15.39 9.60
N SER A 246 5.05 15.89 10.84
CA SER A 246 5.81 17.03 11.36
C SER A 246 7.31 16.73 11.47
N GLU A 247 7.66 15.59 12.07
CA GLU A 247 9.04 15.32 12.48
C GLU A 247 9.84 14.55 11.43
N VAL A 248 9.18 13.67 10.63
CA VAL A 248 9.87 12.78 9.70
C VAL A 248 9.67 13.20 8.26
N TYR A 249 8.43 13.14 7.76
CA TYR A 249 8.19 13.34 6.31
C TYR A 249 8.42 14.79 5.88
N TRP A 250 8.13 15.77 6.75
CA TRP A 250 8.32 17.19 6.51
C TRP A 250 9.55 17.78 7.21
N HIS A 251 10.46 16.92 7.64
CA HIS A 251 11.73 17.41 8.20
C HIS A 251 12.40 18.40 7.23
N HIS A 252 12.87 19.54 7.74
CA HIS A 252 13.34 20.65 6.89
C HIS A 252 14.45 20.25 5.90
N ALA A 253 15.40 19.40 6.31
CA ALA A 253 16.46 18.92 5.42
C ALA A 253 15.90 17.98 4.31
N VAL A 254 14.93 17.11 4.66
CA VAL A 254 14.24 16.27 3.67
C VAL A 254 13.49 17.14 2.66
N ARG A 255 12.78 18.17 3.14
CA ARG A 255 12.06 19.11 2.26
C ARG A 255 12.98 19.89 1.34
N SER A 256 14.16 20.29 1.84
CA SER A 256 15.18 20.95 1.00
C SER A 256 15.68 20.04 -0.13
N ALA A 257 16.04 18.79 0.21
CA ALA A 257 16.48 17.81 -0.78
C ALA A 257 15.36 17.48 -1.78
N THR A 258 14.11 17.35 -1.30
CA THR A 258 12.93 17.15 -2.15
C THR A 258 12.76 18.30 -3.15
N ALA A 259 12.87 19.55 -2.70
CA ALA A 259 12.75 20.71 -3.58
C ALA A 259 13.87 20.75 -4.64
N MET A 260 15.09 20.33 -4.29
CA MET A 260 16.19 20.20 -5.25
C MET A 260 15.90 19.13 -6.30
N LEU A 261 15.41 17.95 -5.90
CA LEU A 261 15.01 16.89 -6.82
C LEU A 261 13.87 17.35 -7.74
N GLN A 262 12.83 17.97 -7.18
CA GLN A 262 11.72 18.52 -7.94
C GLN A 262 12.21 19.53 -8.99
N ARG A 263 13.12 20.42 -8.63
CA ARG A 263 13.70 21.39 -9.57
C ARG A 263 14.52 20.71 -10.64
N ALA A 264 15.36 19.74 -10.31
CA ALA A 264 16.13 18.96 -11.28
C ALA A 264 15.21 18.24 -12.27
N PHE A 265 14.19 17.53 -11.76
CA PHE A 265 13.23 16.83 -12.61
C PHE A 265 12.45 17.79 -13.52
N PHE A 266 12.02 18.95 -12.99
CA PHE A 266 11.34 19.99 -13.78
C PHE A 266 12.19 20.46 -14.96
N LEU A 267 13.51 20.59 -14.79
CA LEU A 267 14.41 21.04 -15.85
C LEU A 267 14.67 19.95 -16.90
N LEU A 268 14.63 18.68 -16.51
CA LEU A 268 15.07 17.56 -17.34
C LEU A 268 13.91 16.79 -17.99
N HIS A 269 12.68 16.85 -17.45
CA HIS A 269 11.57 15.97 -17.83
C HIS A 269 11.26 15.97 -19.34
N GLY A 270 11.44 17.10 -20.04
CA GLY A 270 11.21 17.19 -21.48
C GLY A 270 12.23 16.46 -22.35
N GLN A 271 13.33 15.95 -21.75
CA GLN A 271 14.40 15.20 -22.42
C GLN A 271 14.36 13.70 -22.09
N LEU A 272 13.40 13.27 -21.23
CA LEU A 272 13.31 11.94 -20.67
C LEU A 272 12.13 11.18 -21.29
N ASP A 273 12.33 9.90 -21.58
CA ASP A 273 11.22 8.97 -21.80
C ASP A 273 10.62 8.59 -20.44
N LEU A 274 9.50 9.23 -20.09
CA LEU A 274 8.89 9.09 -18.78
C LEU A 274 8.34 7.68 -18.53
N ASP A 275 7.81 6.98 -19.56
CA ASP A 275 7.32 5.61 -19.39
C ASP A 275 8.47 4.68 -19.06
N GLN A 276 9.56 4.75 -19.79
CA GLN A 276 10.75 3.96 -19.51
C GLN A 276 11.36 4.32 -18.14
N LEU A 277 11.45 5.61 -17.82
CA LEU A 277 12.01 6.09 -16.56
C LEU A 277 11.25 5.58 -15.34
N PHE A 278 9.92 5.61 -15.38
CA PHE A 278 9.06 5.23 -14.26
C PHE A 278 9.02 3.70 -14.02
N ARG A 279 9.46 2.91 -14.99
CA ARG A 279 9.65 1.45 -14.84
C ARG A 279 10.97 1.07 -14.19
N GLN A 280 11.90 2.01 -14.03
CA GLN A 280 13.24 1.74 -13.52
C GLN A 280 13.27 1.55 -11.99
N PRO A 281 14.23 0.79 -11.46
CA PRO A 281 14.59 0.81 -10.05
C PRO A 281 15.32 2.11 -9.69
N GLU A 282 15.39 2.44 -8.40
CA GLU A 282 15.84 3.75 -7.92
C GLU A 282 17.24 4.15 -8.41
N HIS A 283 18.21 3.26 -8.38
CA HIS A 283 19.56 3.58 -8.84
C HIS A 283 19.64 3.90 -10.35
N ALA A 284 18.87 3.17 -11.18
CA ALA A 284 18.82 3.42 -12.61
C ALA A 284 18.09 4.73 -12.91
N PHE A 285 17.03 5.04 -12.16
CA PHE A 285 16.31 6.31 -12.24
C PHE A 285 17.26 7.51 -11.99
N ILE A 286 18.05 7.44 -10.89
CA ILE A 286 19.03 8.49 -10.57
C ILE A 286 20.09 8.60 -11.68
N THR A 287 20.57 7.46 -12.20
CA THR A 287 21.54 7.44 -13.30
C THR A 287 20.99 8.12 -14.55
N SER A 288 19.73 7.82 -14.92
CA SER A 288 19.07 8.44 -16.08
C SER A 288 18.95 9.98 -15.91
N LEU A 289 18.58 10.44 -14.71
CA LEU A 289 18.55 11.90 -14.43
C LEU A 289 19.94 12.53 -14.52
N THR A 290 20.97 11.88 -14.00
CA THR A 290 22.35 12.38 -14.04
C THR A 290 22.86 12.47 -15.47
N GLN A 291 22.59 11.47 -16.30
CA GLN A 291 22.97 11.47 -17.71
C GLN A 291 22.25 12.56 -18.51
N ALA A 292 20.98 12.83 -18.21
CA ALA A 292 20.24 13.90 -18.87
C ALA A 292 20.70 15.31 -18.44
N ALA A 293 21.39 15.43 -17.32
CA ALA A 293 21.92 16.69 -16.83
C ALA A 293 23.28 17.08 -17.46
N GLY A 294 23.96 16.16 -18.15
CA GLY A 294 25.27 16.36 -18.83
C GLY A 294 26.41 16.04 -17.90
#